data_41135821a9a7f798479c4bccca16a02d
#
_entry.id   41135821a9a7f798479c4bccca16a02d
#
_cell.length_a   1.000
_cell.length_b   1.000
_cell.length_c   1.000
_cell.angle_alpha   90.00
_cell.angle_beta   90.00
_cell.angle_gamma   90.00
#
_symmetry.space_group_name_H-M   'P 1'
#
loop_
_entity.id
_entity.type
_entity.pdbx_description
1 polymer ?
#
loop_
_entity_poly.entity_id
_entity_poly.type
_entity_poly.pdbx_seq_one_letter_code
_entity_poly.pdbx_strand_id
1 'polypeptide(L)'
;MNLEKIVRENIWQLKPYSCARDEFSGEASVWLDANESPYNNPYNRYPDPLQSKVKAKLAGMRGAVPEQMFLGVGSDECIDTVYRVFCNPGIDNVVAIAPSSGCDEVDRLQVSTPRS
;
A
#
# COMPACT_ATOMS: atom_id res chain seq x y z
N MET A 1 9.95 2.22 -18.59
CA MET A 1 8.64 1.55 -18.56
C MET A 1 7.59 2.63 -18.28
N ASN A 2 6.49 2.71 -19.04
CA ASN A 2 5.43 3.69 -18.76
C ASN A 2 4.36 3.02 -17.90
N LEU A 3 4.25 3.44 -16.64
CA LEU A 3 3.31 2.87 -15.66
C LEU A 3 1.84 3.05 -16.07
N GLU A 4 1.50 4.17 -16.69
CA GLU A 4 0.14 4.44 -17.18
C GLU A 4 -0.42 3.34 -18.09
N LYS A 5 0.45 2.67 -18.84
CA LYS A 5 0.05 1.62 -19.78
C LYS A 5 -0.17 0.25 -19.14
N ILE A 6 0.30 0.06 -17.91
CA ILE A 6 0.25 -1.24 -17.22
C ILE A 6 -0.59 -1.22 -15.96
N VAL A 7 -0.85 -0.03 -15.40
CA VAL A 7 -1.77 0.12 -14.28
C VAL A 7 -3.20 0.11 -14.80
N ARG A 8 -4.10 -0.57 -14.08
CA ARG A 8 -5.52 -0.56 -14.40
C ARG A 8 -6.06 0.87 -14.44
N GLU A 9 -6.84 1.21 -15.45
CA GLU A 9 -7.33 2.57 -15.68
C GLU A 9 -8.07 3.14 -14.46
N ASN A 10 -8.95 2.37 -13.85
CA ASN A 10 -9.69 2.78 -12.66
C ASN A 10 -8.79 3.02 -11.43
N ILE A 11 -7.64 2.40 -11.36
CA ILE A 11 -6.64 2.63 -10.32
C ILE A 11 -5.81 3.87 -10.65
N TRP A 12 -5.42 4.04 -11.90
CA TRP A 12 -4.66 5.21 -12.34
C TRP A 12 -5.40 6.52 -12.11
N GLN A 13 -6.72 6.49 -12.22
CA GLN A 13 -7.59 7.65 -12.01
C GLN A 13 -7.92 7.95 -10.55
N LEU A 14 -7.57 7.05 -9.61
CA LEU A 14 -7.84 7.26 -8.19
C LEU A 14 -7.03 8.45 -7.66
N LYS A 15 -7.72 9.33 -6.94
CA LYS A 15 -7.04 10.33 -6.12
C LYS A 15 -6.58 9.67 -4.83
N PRO A 16 -5.30 9.79 -4.46
CA PRO A 16 -4.83 9.31 -3.17
C PRO A 16 -5.65 9.91 -2.03
N TYR A 17 -5.89 9.11 -1.00
CA TYR A 17 -6.44 9.65 0.24
C TYR A 17 -5.42 10.59 0.88
N SER A 18 -5.88 11.78 1.25
CA SER A 18 -5.12 12.75 2.04
C SER A 18 -5.81 12.92 3.39
N CYS A 19 -5.06 12.86 4.46
CA CYS A 19 -5.57 13.15 5.79
C CYS A 19 -5.19 14.58 6.20
N ALA A 20 -5.97 15.17 7.12
CA ALA A 20 -5.73 16.55 7.58
C ALA A 20 -4.30 16.75 8.14
N ARG A 21 -3.71 15.70 8.71
CA ARG A 21 -2.34 15.73 9.22
C ARG A 21 -1.29 15.79 8.11
N ASP A 22 -1.55 15.20 6.95
CA ASP A 22 -0.63 15.26 5.81
C ASP A 22 -0.61 16.66 5.18
N GLU A 23 -1.71 17.42 5.34
CA GLU A 23 -1.85 18.77 4.81
C GLU A 23 -1.23 19.83 5.75
N PHE A 24 -0.90 19.46 6.99
CA PHE A 24 -0.31 20.36 7.97
C PHE A 24 1.19 20.16 8.06
N SER A 25 1.94 21.25 7.87
CA SER A 25 3.38 21.29 8.10
C SER A 25 3.67 22.21 9.28
N GLY A 26 4.21 21.65 10.38
CA GLY A 26 4.57 22.40 11.58
C GLY A 26 4.46 21.56 12.86
N GLU A 27 4.66 22.20 13.98
CA GLU A 27 4.48 21.60 15.30
C GLU A 27 3.24 22.19 15.96
N ALA A 28 2.43 21.33 16.57
CA ALA A 28 1.27 21.72 17.36
C ALA A 28 1.34 21.10 18.75
N SER A 29 1.03 21.88 19.77
CA SER A 29 0.94 21.39 21.15
C SER A 29 -0.35 20.60 21.41
N VAL A 30 -1.38 20.85 20.62
CA VAL A 30 -2.67 20.16 20.69
C VAL A 30 -3.10 19.75 19.29
N TRP A 31 -3.48 18.50 19.12
CA TRP A 31 -3.97 17.92 17.86
C TRP A 31 -5.45 17.57 18.00
N LEU A 32 -6.29 18.14 17.17
CA LEU A 32 -7.74 17.92 17.10
C LEU A 32 -8.19 17.49 15.69
N ASP A 33 -7.26 16.97 14.91
CA ASP A 33 -7.42 16.62 13.52
C ASP A 33 -7.92 15.18 13.30
N ALA A 34 -7.91 14.37 14.35
CA ALA A 34 -8.29 12.96 14.27
C ALA A 34 -8.98 12.48 15.56
N ASN A 35 -9.78 11.42 15.43
CA ASN A 35 -10.44 10.79 16.55
C ASN A 35 -9.48 9.84 17.28
N GLU A 36 -8.58 10.43 18.07
CA GLU A 36 -7.55 9.72 18.82
C GLU A 36 -7.85 9.66 20.31
N SER A 37 -7.31 8.64 21.00
CA SER A 37 -7.46 8.56 22.46
C SER A 37 -6.74 9.72 23.15
N PRO A 38 -7.37 10.42 24.09
CA PRO A 38 -6.75 11.50 24.85
C PRO A 38 -5.72 10.99 25.88
N TYR A 39 -5.73 9.71 26.18
CA TYR A 39 -4.84 9.11 27.18
C TYR A 39 -3.48 8.84 26.56
N ASN A 40 -2.44 9.50 27.07
CA ASN A 40 -1.08 9.33 26.56
C ASN A 40 -0.55 7.92 26.82
N ASN A 41 -0.32 7.20 25.72
CA ASN A 41 0.40 5.94 25.69
C ASN A 41 1.11 5.85 24.31
N PRO A 42 2.07 4.94 24.10
CA PRO A 42 2.81 4.89 22.84
C PRO A 42 1.98 4.52 21.61
N TYR A 43 0.70 4.15 21.78
CA TYR A 43 -0.16 3.65 20.72
C TYR A 43 -1.46 4.45 20.55
N ASN A 44 -1.56 5.64 21.15
CA ASN A 44 -2.79 6.45 21.13
C ASN A 44 -2.93 7.34 19.89
N ARG A 45 -1.92 7.37 19.04
CA ARG A 45 -1.91 8.16 17.80
C ARG A 45 -2.04 7.27 16.58
N TYR A 46 -2.73 7.77 15.55
CA TYR A 46 -2.75 7.10 14.27
C TYR A 46 -1.33 7.02 13.68
N PRO A 47 -0.99 5.89 13.06
CA PRO A 47 0.29 5.74 12.39
C PRO A 47 0.39 6.67 11.18
N ASP A 48 1.60 7.02 10.80
CA ASP A 48 1.89 7.70 9.53
C ASP A 48 1.46 6.79 8.37
N PRO A 49 0.45 7.18 7.57
CA PRO A 49 -0.06 6.34 6.48
C PRO A 49 0.97 6.11 5.37
N LEU A 50 1.93 7.01 5.23
CA LEU A 50 3.01 6.89 4.26
C LEU A 50 4.22 6.12 4.79
N GLN A 51 4.26 5.83 6.10
CA GLN A 51 5.36 5.11 6.76
C GLN A 51 6.74 5.76 6.53
N SER A 52 6.76 7.08 6.44
CA SER A 52 7.90 7.87 5.95
C SER A 52 9.20 7.59 6.71
N LYS A 53 9.13 7.54 8.05
CA LYS A 53 10.31 7.29 8.90
C LYS A 53 10.89 5.88 8.69
N VAL A 54 10.03 4.88 8.59
CA VAL A 54 10.44 3.48 8.38
C VAL A 54 11.02 3.31 6.98
N LYS A 55 10.34 3.85 5.97
CA LYS A 55 10.83 3.82 4.58
C LYS A 55 12.19 4.51 4.43
N ALA A 56 12.39 5.67 5.02
CA ALA A 56 13.68 6.37 4.98
C ALA A 56 14.81 5.51 5.58
N LYS A 57 14.55 4.87 6.73
CA LYS A 57 15.53 3.99 7.37
C LYS A 57 15.86 2.77 6.53
N LEU A 58 14.84 2.10 6.00
CA LEU A 58 15.02 0.90 5.16
C LEU A 58 15.70 1.23 3.82
N ALA A 59 15.35 2.35 3.21
CA ALA A 59 15.97 2.82 1.98
C ALA A 59 17.48 3.02 2.15
N GLY A 60 17.89 3.68 3.25
CA GLY A 60 19.32 3.82 3.58
C GLY A 60 20.05 2.50 3.77
N MET A 61 19.39 1.48 4.32
CA MET A 61 19.96 0.14 4.50
C MET A 61 20.06 -0.67 3.19
N ARG A 62 19.20 -0.37 2.22
CA ARG A 62 19.08 -1.13 0.96
C ARG A 62 19.68 -0.41 -0.25
N GLY A 63 20.20 0.81 -0.09
CA GLY A 63 20.70 1.62 -1.20
C GLY A 63 19.61 2.03 -2.19
N ALA A 64 18.37 2.19 -1.70
CA ALA A 64 17.20 2.60 -2.46
C ALA A 64 16.72 3.99 -2.00
N VAL A 65 15.70 4.54 -2.63
CA VAL A 65 15.00 5.74 -2.16
C VAL A 65 13.61 5.37 -1.63
N PRO A 66 13.04 6.12 -0.67
CA PRO A 66 11.75 5.81 -0.05
C PRO A 66 10.60 5.61 -1.05
N GLU A 67 10.62 6.35 -2.16
CA GLU A 67 9.62 6.30 -3.24
C GLU A 67 9.62 4.98 -4.02
N GLN A 68 10.70 4.22 -3.91
CA GLN A 68 10.81 2.88 -4.50
C GLN A 68 10.35 1.77 -3.55
N MET A 69 9.82 2.12 -2.37
CA MET A 69 9.46 1.16 -1.35
C MET A 69 7.95 1.14 -1.12
N PHE A 70 7.40 -0.06 -1.16
CA PHE A 70 6.09 -0.41 -0.63
C PHE A 70 6.28 -1.36 0.56
N LEU A 71 5.63 -1.05 1.68
CA LEU A 71 5.67 -1.87 2.89
C LEU A 71 4.26 -2.35 3.21
N GLY A 72 4.05 -3.64 3.12
CA GLY A 72 2.80 -4.30 3.45
C GLY A 72 2.89 -5.14 4.72
N VAL A 73 1.75 -5.61 5.20
CA VAL A 73 1.64 -6.54 6.33
C VAL A 73 1.84 -7.97 5.82
N GLY A 74 3.09 -8.33 5.58
CA GLY A 74 3.50 -9.60 4.99
C GLY A 74 3.52 -9.57 3.46
N SER A 75 4.00 -10.68 2.88
CA SER A 75 4.10 -10.87 1.43
C SER A 75 2.75 -10.89 0.75
N ASP A 76 1.75 -11.46 1.41
CA ASP A 76 0.42 -11.69 0.86
C ASP A 76 -0.28 -10.38 0.53
N GLU A 77 -0.21 -9.38 1.42
CA GLU A 77 -0.74 -8.05 1.14
C GLU A 77 -0.01 -7.38 -0.03
N CYS A 78 1.30 -7.57 -0.11
CA CYS A 78 2.09 -7.02 -1.22
C CYS A 78 1.70 -7.65 -2.55
N ILE A 79 1.52 -8.96 -2.59
CA ILE A 79 1.12 -9.72 -3.78
C ILE A 79 -0.31 -9.33 -4.19
N ASP A 80 -1.27 -9.35 -3.25
CA ASP A 80 -2.65 -8.94 -3.51
C ASP A 80 -2.72 -7.51 -4.06
N THR A 81 -1.95 -6.59 -3.47
CA THR A 81 -1.89 -5.20 -3.95
C THR A 81 -1.37 -5.12 -5.38
N VAL A 82 -0.30 -5.86 -5.72
CA VAL A 82 0.23 -5.89 -7.10
C VAL A 82 -0.83 -6.40 -8.07
N TYR A 83 -1.54 -7.47 -7.73
CA TYR A 83 -2.61 -8.00 -8.59
C TYR A 83 -3.75 -7.00 -8.76
N ARG A 84 -4.18 -6.33 -7.69
CA ARG A 84 -5.24 -5.29 -7.77
C ARG A 84 -4.84 -4.08 -8.59
N VAL A 85 -3.58 -3.72 -8.59
CA VAL A 85 -3.08 -2.56 -9.33
C VAL A 85 -2.93 -2.86 -10.82
N PHE A 86 -2.46 -4.05 -11.17
CA PHE A 86 -2.00 -4.35 -12.54
C PHE A 86 -2.88 -5.33 -13.31
N CYS A 87 -3.71 -6.15 -12.64
CA CYS A 87 -4.48 -7.20 -13.30
C CYS A 87 -5.97 -6.91 -13.28
N ASN A 88 -6.60 -6.88 -14.45
CA ASN A 88 -8.05 -6.77 -14.57
C ASN A 88 -8.70 -8.13 -14.28
N PRO A 89 -9.64 -8.22 -13.32
CA PRO A 89 -10.32 -9.46 -12.99
C PRO A 89 -11.03 -10.07 -14.21
N GLY A 90 -10.83 -11.36 -14.41
CA GLY A 90 -11.45 -12.10 -15.52
C GLY A 90 -10.87 -11.82 -16.91
N ILE A 91 -9.86 -10.96 -17.03
CA ILE A 91 -9.21 -10.61 -18.30
C ILE A 91 -7.75 -11.00 -18.30
N ASP A 92 -6.99 -10.52 -17.29
CA ASP A 92 -5.56 -10.73 -17.24
C ASP A 92 -5.20 -12.03 -16.52
N ASN A 93 -4.07 -12.61 -16.90
CA ASN A 93 -3.55 -13.84 -16.33
C ASN A 93 -2.26 -13.57 -15.58
N VAL A 94 -2.06 -14.27 -14.49
CA VAL A 94 -0.83 -14.28 -13.72
C VAL A 94 -0.10 -15.60 -13.92
N VAL A 95 1.19 -15.55 -14.18
CA VAL A 95 2.04 -16.74 -14.30
C VAL A 95 2.85 -16.88 -13.02
N ALA A 96 2.64 -17.97 -12.30
CA ALA A 96 3.41 -18.34 -11.14
C ALA A 96 4.29 -19.57 -11.45
N ILE A 97 5.49 -19.60 -10.86
CA ILE A 97 6.43 -20.73 -11.00
C ILE A 97 6.23 -21.66 -9.81
N ALA A 98 5.82 -22.89 -10.08
CA ALA A 98 5.71 -23.92 -9.05
C ALA A 98 7.08 -24.55 -8.72
N PRO A 99 7.34 -24.92 -7.44
CA PRO A 99 6.51 -24.73 -6.27
C PRO A 99 6.56 -23.28 -5.76
N SER A 100 5.40 -22.71 -5.50
CA SER A 100 5.22 -21.37 -4.98
C SER A 100 4.45 -21.42 -3.65
N SER A 101 4.35 -20.31 -2.91
CA SER A 101 3.52 -20.25 -1.72
C SER A 101 2.05 -20.43 -2.10
N GLY A 102 1.24 -21.09 -1.23
CA GLY A 102 -0.17 -21.31 -1.47
C GLY A 102 -0.97 -20.00 -1.69
N CYS A 103 -0.44 -18.89 -1.22
CA CYS A 103 -1.05 -17.56 -1.34
C CYS A 103 -1.09 -17.06 -2.79
N ASP A 104 -0.03 -17.31 -3.57
CA ASP A 104 0.03 -16.90 -4.98
C ASP A 104 -1.10 -17.52 -5.82
N GLU A 105 -1.49 -18.76 -5.48
CA GLU A 105 -2.57 -19.45 -6.17
C GLU A 105 -3.96 -18.92 -5.76
N VAL A 106 -4.16 -18.63 -4.48
CA VAL A 106 -5.41 -18.08 -3.95
C VAL A 106 -5.64 -16.67 -4.50
N ASP A 107 -4.63 -15.82 -4.50
CA ASP A 107 -4.71 -14.46 -5.03
C ASP A 107 -4.97 -14.45 -6.54
N ARG A 108 -4.36 -15.37 -7.27
CA ARG A 108 -4.65 -15.57 -8.70
C ARG A 108 -6.11 -15.90 -8.94
N LEU A 109 -6.70 -16.78 -8.14
CA LEU A 109 -8.11 -17.16 -8.24
C LEU A 109 -9.03 -15.98 -7.91
N GLN A 110 -8.67 -15.13 -6.96
CA GLN A 110 -9.46 -13.94 -6.61
C GLN A 110 -9.45 -12.88 -7.73
N VAL A 111 -8.35 -12.73 -8.44
CA VAL A 111 -8.25 -11.83 -9.59
C VAL A 111 -9.04 -12.36 -10.78
N SER A 112 -9.04 -13.68 -10.99
CA SER A 112 -9.73 -14.31 -12.12
C SER A 112 -11.24 -14.45 -11.95
N THR A 113 -11.78 -14.27 -10.74
CA THR A 113 -13.22 -14.38 -10.48
C THR A 113 -13.86 -13.00 -10.42
N PRO A 114 -14.83 -12.67 -11.31
CA PRO A 114 -15.63 -11.47 -11.17
C PRO A 114 -16.37 -11.52 -9.83
N ARG A 115 -16.19 -10.53 -8.98
CA ARG A 115 -17.05 -10.38 -7.80
C ARG A 115 -18.44 -10.03 -8.29
N SER A 116 -19.38 -10.96 -8.11
CA SER A 116 -20.83 -10.77 -8.31
C SER A 116 -21.37 -9.68 -7.39
#